data_d047bd7afcbb244685fd529b24d2e91d
#
_entry.id   d047bd7afcbb244685fd529b24d2e91d
#
_cell.length_a   1.000
_cell.length_b   1.000
_cell.length_c   1.000
_cell.angle_alpha   90.00
_cell.angle_beta   90.00
_cell.angle_gamma   90.00
#
_symmetry.space_group_name_H-M   'P 1'
#
loop_
_entity.id
_entity.type
_entity.pdbx_description
1 polymer ?
#
loop_
_entity_poly.entity_id
_entity_poly.type
_entity_poly.pdbx_seq_one_letter_code
_entity_poly.pdbx_strand_id
1 'polypeptide(L)' 'MPLIAGIDIGNATTEVALASDDPQARAFVASGIVATTGMKGTRDNIAGTLAALEQALA' A
#
# COMPACT_ATOMS: atom_id res chain seq x y z
N MET A 1 3.85 1.90 18.60
CA MET A 1 4.79 2.13 17.50
C MET A 1 4.02 2.59 16.27
N PRO A 2 4.28 3.81 15.78
CA PRO A 2 3.55 4.30 14.61
C PRO A 2 3.98 3.57 13.34
N LEU A 3 3.03 3.36 12.48
CA LEU A 3 3.28 2.82 11.14
C LEU A 3 3.01 3.90 10.11
N ILE A 4 3.80 3.89 9.06
CA ILE A 4 3.55 4.72 7.88
C ILE A 4 3.28 3.81 6.69
N ALA A 5 2.44 4.29 5.80
CA ALA A 5 2.09 3.56 4.58
C ALA A 5 2.49 4.38 3.38
N GLY A 6 3.22 3.76 2.47
CA GLY A 6 3.49 4.31 1.15
C GLY A 6 2.57 3.62 0.15
N ILE A 7 1.91 4.40 -0.69
CA ILE A 7 0.97 3.86 -1.67
C ILE A 7 1.44 4.25 -3.07
N ASP A 8 1.60 3.25 -3.92
CA ASP A 8 1.98 3.44 -5.31
C ASP A 8 0.91 2.84 -6.22
N ILE A 9 0.21 3.69 -6.94
CA ILE A 9 -0.83 3.27 -7.87
C ILE A 9 -0.27 3.37 -9.28
N GLY A 10 0.09 2.22 -9.85
CA GLY A 10 0.56 2.15 -11.23
C GLY A 10 -0.58 1.82 -12.19
N ASN A 11 -0.28 1.78 -13.48
CA ASN A 11 -1.28 1.41 -14.48
C ASN A 11 -1.66 -0.06 -14.39
N ALA A 12 -0.72 -0.92 -14.01
CA ALA A 12 -0.94 -2.37 -13.95
C ALA A 12 -1.13 -2.87 -12.53
N THR A 13 -0.35 -2.37 -11.57
CA THR A 13 -0.37 -2.85 -10.19
C THR A 13 -0.42 -1.69 -9.20
N THR A 14 -1.03 -1.97 -8.04
CA THR A 14 -1.09 -1.04 -6.90
C THR A 14 -0.40 -1.72 -5.74
N GLU A 15 0.55 -1.02 -5.12
CA GLU A 15 1.31 -1.52 -3.99
C GLU A 15 1.11 -0.62 -2.77
N VAL A 16 0.91 -1.25 -1.61
CA VAL A 16 0.94 -0.57 -0.32
C VAL A 16 2.10 -1.16 0.46
N ALA A 17 3.04 -0.33 0.87
CA ALA A 17 4.17 -0.74 1.69
C ALA A 17 4.03 -0.11 3.07
N LEU A 18 4.20 -0.92 4.10
CA LEU A 18 4.14 -0.48 5.49
C LEU A 18 5.54 -0.46 6.09
N ALA A 19 5.84 0.60 6.81
CA ALA A 19 7.12 0.73 7.50
C ALA A 19 6.88 1.21 8.93
N SER A 20 7.79 0.82 9.82
CA SER A 20 7.79 1.35 11.18
C SER A 20 8.38 2.76 11.16
N ASP A 21 7.69 3.70 11.79
CA ASP A 21 8.19 5.07 11.94
C ASP A 21 8.86 5.27 13.30
N ASP A 22 9.66 4.29 13.70
CA ASP A 22 10.48 4.41 14.90
C ASP A 22 11.75 5.17 14.54
N PRO A 23 12.05 6.32 15.19
CA PRO A 23 13.24 7.09 14.86
C PRO A 23 14.54 6.31 14.99
N GLN A 24 14.56 5.28 15.81
CA GLN A 24 15.77 4.48 16.04
C GLN A 24 15.83 3.22 15.17
N ALA A 25 14.71 2.82 14.59
CA ALA A 25 14.62 1.55 13.87
C ALA A 25 13.59 1.62 12.76
N ARG A 26 13.71 2.58 11.86
CA ARG A 26 12.84 2.64 10.68
C ARG A 26 13.11 1.44 9.82
N ALA A 27 12.09 0.64 9.61
CA ALA A 27 12.24 -0.60 8.88
C ALA A 27 10.97 -0.91 8.08
N PHE A 28 11.20 -1.48 6.91
CA PHE A 28 10.12 -2.09 6.12
C PHE A 28 9.48 -3.21 6.94
N VAL A 29 8.16 -3.21 7.02
CA VAL A 29 7.43 -4.20 7.80
C VAL A 29 6.72 -5.21 6.90
N ALA A 30 5.95 -4.73 5.93
CA ALA A 30 5.17 -5.60 5.06
C ALA A 30 4.71 -4.83 3.83
N SER A 31 4.32 -5.56 2.80
CA SER A 31 3.70 -4.94 1.64
C SER A 31 2.60 -5.82 1.08
N GLY A 32 1.68 -5.21 0.36
CA GLY A 32 0.69 -5.89 -0.42
C GLY A 32 0.70 -5.32 -1.83
N ILE A 33 0.52 -6.17 -2.82
CA ILE A 33 0.47 -5.76 -4.20
C ILE A 33 -0.69 -6.46 -4.90
N VAL A 34 -1.49 -5.70 -5.63
CA VAL A 34 -2.65 -6.22 -6.36
C VAL A 34 -2.72 -5.56 -7.74
N ALA A 35 -3.52 -6.13 -8.62
CA ALA A 35 -3.81 -5.48 -9.90
C ALA A 35 -4.54 -4.16 -9.64
N THR A 36 -4.15 -3.10 -10.35
CA THR A 36 -4.83 -1.81 -10.23
C THR A 36 -6.27 -1.94 -10.70
N THR A 37 -7.21 -1.42 -9.90
CA THR A 37 -8.62 -1.45 -10.22
C THR A 37 -9.01 -0.14 -10.91
N GLY A 38 -9.62 -0.25 -12.07
CA GLY A 38 -10.07 0.90 -12.84
C GLY A 38 -8.93 1.69 -13.48
N MET A 39 -9.26 2.85 -13.99
CA MET A 39 -8.29 3.74 -14.61
C MET A 39 -7.52 4.50 -13.53
N LYS A 40 -6.20 4.55 -13.68
CA LYS A 40 -5.33 5.25 -12.74
C LYS A 40 -5.79 6.70 -12.57
N GLY A 41 -5.87 7.12 -11.31
CA GLY A 41 -6.29 8.48 -10.96
C GLY A 41 -7.79 8.64 -10.74
N THR A 42 -8.56 7.55 -10.82
CA THR A 42 -10.00 7.59 -10.58
C THR A 42 -10.32 6.97 -9.22
N ARG A 43 -11.56 7.21 -8.73
CA ARG A 43 -11.96 6.61 -7.45
C ARG A 43 -12.06 5.09 -7.50
N ASP A 44 -12.07 4.49 -8.70
CA ASP A 44 -12.06 3.03 -8.82
C ASP A 44 -10.76 2.43 -8.27
N ASN A 45 -9.70 3.21 -8.15
CA ASN A 45 -8.45 2.76 -7.55
C ASN A 45 -8.58 2.44 -6.06
N ILE A 46 -9.60 2.94 -5.39
CA ILE A 46 -9.78 2.75 -3.95
C ILE A 46 -9.91 1.27 -3.61
N ALA A 47 -10.69 0.51 -4.39
CA ALA A 47 -10.87 -0.91 -4.12
C ALA A 47 -9.55 -1.68 -4.14
N GLY A 48 -8.72 -1.46 -5.15
CA GLY A 48 -7.40 -2.11 -5.23
C GLY A 48 -6.47 -1.65 -4.12
N THR A 49 -6.50 -0.35 -3.80
CA THR A 49 -5.68 0.19 -2.71
C THR A 49 -6.04 -0.45 -1.37
N LEU A 50 -7.35 -0.59 -1.08
CA LEU A 50 -7.79 -1.25 0.15
C LEU A 50 -7.40 -2.73 0.17
N ALA A 51 -7.52 -3.42 -0.96
CA ALA A 51 -7.10 -4.81 -1.05
C ALA A 51 -5.60 -4.98 -0.79
N ALA A 52 -4.78 -4.09 -1.36
CA ALA A 52 -3.33 -4.11 -1.12
C ALA A 52 -3.01 -3.81 0.34
N LEU A 53 -3.72 -2.87 0.96
CA LEU A 53 -3.54 -2.56 2.38
C LEU A 53 -3.90 -3.77 3.25
N GLU A 54 -5.03 -4.43 2.99
CA GLU A 54 -5.42 -5.63 3.72
C GLU A 54 -4.36 -6.72 3.58
N GLN A 55 -3.80 -6.90 2.39
CA GLN A 55 -2.75 -7.88 2.14
C GLN A 55 -1.51 -7.55 2.97
N ALA A 56 -1.13 -6.28 3.03
CA ALA A 56 0.03 -5.85 3.81
C ALA A 56 -0.18 -6.03 5.31
N LEU A 57 -1.41 -5.91 5.78
CA LEU A 57 -1.75 -6.03 7.20
C LEU A 57 -1.97 -7.47 7.65
N ALA A 58 -2.09 -8.39 6.72
CA ALA A 58 -2.39 -9.80 7.03
C ALA A 58 -1.24 -10.53 7.73
#